data_349ac62c8975030be68694d284072e09
#
_entry.id   349ac62c8975030be68694d284072e09
#
_cell.length_a   1.000
_cell.length_b   1.000
_cell.length_c   1.000
_cell.angle_alpha   90.00
_cell.angle_beta   90.00
_cell.angle_gamma   90.00
#
_symmetry.space_group_name_H-M   'P 1'
#
loop_
_entity.id
_entity.type
_entity.pdbx_description
1 polymer ?
#
loop_
_entity_poly.entity_id
_entity_poly.type
_entity_poly.pdbx_seq_one_letter_code
_entity_poly.pdbx_strand_id
1 'polypeptide(L)'
;QFIKNSNEHFDYVNGGSMFFSCELLKVLDLFPEKYFLYWEETHWCKLARQKNVDLKINYNVKVWDKGSTSIGKGMIAEYYYTRNGLIYRKEFEAQLLPFNILMHIFRLLLRIISLRFKRAQGIILGLSHFIIGKTGKL
;
A
#
# COMPACT_ATOMS: atom_id res chain seq x y z
N GLN A 1 10.49 19.60 23.23
CA GLN A 1 9.60 20.33 22.31
C GLN A 1 10.21 20.23 20.91
N PHE A 2 9.81 19.23 20.14
CA PHE A 2 10.25 19.12 18.73
C PHE A 2 9.26 19.92 17.87
N ILE A 3 9.58 21.20 17.63
CA ILE A 3 8.92 21.96 16.54
C ILE A 3 9.68 21.57 15.28
N LYS A 4 9.13 20.63 14.53
CA LYS A 4 9.62 20.29 13.21
C LYS A 4 8.94 21.19 12.18
N ASN A 5 9.74 21.73 11.25
CA ASN A 5 9.35 22.73 10.28
C ASN A 5 8.04 22.39 9.54
N SER A 6 7.18 23.38 9.37
CA SER A 6 5.88 23.35 8.72
C SER A 6 5.91 23.07 7.21
N ASN A 7 7.06 22.71 6.64
CA ASN A 7 7.27 22.50 5.20
C ASN A 7 7.62 21.05 4.80
N GLU A 8 7.36 20.06 5.67
CA GLU A 8 7.58 18.66 5.29
C GLU A 8 6.44 18.19 4.38
N HIS A 9 6.79 17.83 3.15
CA HIS A 9 5.87 17.17 2.22
C HIS A 9 5.95 15.66 2.43
N PHE A 10 4.81 15.03 2.67
CA PHE A 10 4.70 13.58 2.79
C PHE A 10 4.09 13.00 1.52
N ASP A 11 4.64 11.89 1.05
CA ASP A 11 4.09 11.17 -0.11
C ASP A 11 2.85 10.37 0.27
N TYR A 12 2.83 9.84 1.48
CA TYR A 12 1.67 9.15 2.04
C TYR A 12 1.70 9.18 3.57
N VAL A 13 0.55 8.92 4.19
CA VAL A 13 0.39 8.72 5.63
C VAL A 13 -0.16 7.32 5.89
N ASN A 14 0.22 6.72 7.03
CA ASN A 14 -0.20 5.36 7.38
C ASN A 14 -1.69 5.32 7.71
N GLY A 15 -2.41 4.40 7.09
CA GLY A 15 -3.85 4.21 7.27
C GLY A 15 -4.28 3.76 8.67
N GLY A 16 -3.37 3.22 9.49
CA GLY A 16 -3.66 2.77 10.85
C GLY A 16 -4.09 3.89 11.81
N SER A 17 -3.81 5.15 11.49
CA SER A 17 -4.26 6.32 12.26
C SER A 17 -4.31 7.56 11.35
N MET A 18 -5.36 7.62 10.52
CA MET A 18 -5.59 8.70 9.57
C MET A 18 -6.84 9.48 9.95
N PHE A 19 -6.74 10.81 9.96
CA PHE A 19 -7.86 11.72 10.19
C PHE A 19 -8.05 12.63 8.98
N PHE A 20 -9.29 12.84 8.58
CA PHE A 20 -9.66 13.71 7.48
C PHE A 20 -11.09 14.25 7.70
N SER A 21 -11.42 15.38 7.06
CA SER A 21 -12.78 15.93 7.12
C SER A 21 -13.74 15.16 6.22
N CYS A 22 -15.04 15.18 6.55
CA CYS A 22 -16.07 14.57 5.70
C CYS A 22 -16.18 15.25 4.33
N GLU A 23 -15.83 16.54 4.23
CA GLU A 23 -15.81 17.27 2.96
C GLU A 23 -14.76 16.68 2.00
N LEU A 24 -13.65 16.17 2.54
CA LEU A 24 -12.60 15.56 1.73
C LEU A 24 -13.10 14.31 0.99
N LEU A 25 -14.03 13.54 1.57
CA LEU A 25 -14.64 12.40 0.90
C LEU A 25 -15.46 12.78 -0.33
N LYS A 26 -16.00 14.00 -0.37
CA LYS A 26 -16.72 14.52 -1.55
C LYS A 26 -15.76 14.85 -2.71
N VAL A 27 -14.49 15.08 -2.39
CA VAL A 27 -13.45 15.45 -3.37
C VAL A 27 -12.66 14.22 -3.84
N LEU A 28 -12.41 13.27 -2.94
CA LEU A 28 -11.51 12.13 -3.18
C LEU A 28 -12.23 10.79 -3.32
N ASP A 29 -13.53 10.75 -3.09
CA ASP A 29 -14.30 9.51 -2.93
C ASP A 29 -13.81 8.65 -1.74
N LEU A 30 -14.39 7.47 -1.60
CA LEU A 30 -14.02 6.51 -0.57
C LEU A 30 -12.70 5.79 -0.92
N PHE A 31 -12.14 5.09 0.05
CA PHE A 31 -11.00 4.22 -0.19
C PHE A 31 -11.31 3.18 -1.27
N PRO A 32 -10.38 2.94 -2.21
CA PRO A 32 -10.65 2.08 -3.36
C PRO A 32 -10.72 0.59 -2.95
N GLU A 33 -11.92 0.01 -3.00
CA GLU A 33 -12.19 -1.38 -2.63
C GLU A 33 -11.42 -2.42 -3.45
N LYS A 34 -10.92 -2.03 -4.64
CA LYS A 34 -10.10 -2.90 -5.52
C LYS A 34 -8.87 -3.47 -4.82
N TYR A 35 -8.37 -2.80 -3.80
CA TYR A 35 -7.22 -3.27 -3.03
C TYR A 35 -7.61 -4.29 -1.95
N PHE A 36 -8.69 -4.08 -1.22
CA PHE A 36 -9.14 -4.83 -0.04
C PHE A 36 -8.17 -4.74 1.14
N LEU A 37 -6.84 -4.79 0.90
CA LEU A 37 -5.81 -4.77 1.93
C LEU A 37 -4.49 -4.30 1.34
N TYR A 38 -3.82 -3.37 2.00
CA TYR A 38 -2.59 -2.69 1.59
C TYR A 38 -2.73 -1.89 0.28
N TRP A 39 -2.11 -0.76 0.22
CA TRP A 39 -2.05 0.21 -0.88
C TRP A 39 -3.30 1.09 -1.03
N GLU A 40 -4.38 0.83 -0.31
CA GLU A 40 -5.57 1.68 -0.32
C GLU A 40 -5.27 3.09 0.17
N GLU A 41 -4.57 3.23 1.31
CA GLU A 41 -4.17 4.52 1.85
C GLU A 41 -3.13 5.22 0.96
N THR A 42 -2.20 4.46 0.36
CA THR A 42 -1.19 5.01 -0.55
C THR A 42 -1.86 5.58 -1.81
N HIS A 43 -2.83 4.85 -2.37
CA HIS A 43 -3.62 5.31 -3.51
C HIS A 43 -4.41 6.58 -3.15
N TRP A 44 -5.09 6.57 -2.01
CA TRP A 44 -5.91 7.70 -1.57
C TRP A 44 -5.06 8.95 -1.29
N CYS A 45 -3.89 8.80 -0.68
CA CYS A 45 -2.93 9.88 -0.50
C CYS A 45 -2.40 10.42 -1.84
N LYS A 46 -2.20 9.55 -2.84
CA LYS A 46 -1.81 9.98 -4.19
C LYS A 46 -2.88 10.86 -4.83
N LEU A 47 -4.16 10.45 -4.74
CA LEU A 47 -5.28 11.27 -5.23
C LEU A 47 -5.38 12.60 -4.48
N ALA A 48 -5.22 12.59 -3.14
CA ALA A 48 -5.21 13.79 -2.33
C ALA A 48 -4.18 14.81 -2.84
N ARG A 49 -2.95 14.36 -3.06
CA ARG A 49 -1.88 15.21 -3.62
C ARG A 49 -2.19 15.72 -5.02
N GLN A 50 -2.78 14.91 -5.89
CA GLN A 50 -3.19 15.34 -7.23
C GLN A 50 -4.28 16.43 -7.18
N LYS A 51 -5.04 16.48 -6.09
CA LYS A 51 -6.05 17.52 -5.79
C LYS A 51 -5.51 18.68 -4.93
N ASN A 52 -4.18 18.76 -4.75
CA ASN A 52 -3.51 19.76 -3.92
C ASN A 52 -3.97 19.76 -2.45
N VAL A 53 -4.32 18.59 -1.92
CA VAL A 53 -4.61 18.39 -0.50
C VAL A 53 -3.32 18.06 0.24
N ASP A 54 -3.02 18.85 1.26
CA ASP A 54 -1.83 18.66 2.10
C ASP A 54 -1.95 17.45 3.01
N LEU A 55 -0.92 16.61 3.01
CA LEU A 55 -0.75 15.53 3.97
C LEU A 55 0.13 16.02 5.12
N LYS A 56 -0.37 15.92 6.36
CA LYS A 56 0.32 16.42 7.55
C LYS A 56 0.44 15.34 8.62
N ILE A 57 1.53 15.38 9.39
CA ILE A 57 1.71 14.51 10.56
C ILE A 57 1.52 15.38 11.81
N ASN A 58 0.64 14.92 12.71
CA ASN A 58 0.49 15.53 14.02
C ASN A 58 1.46 14.89 15.02
N TYR A 59 2.58 15.53 15.28
CA TYR A 59 3.63 15.05 16.20
C TYR A 59 3.23 15.09 17.69
N ASN A 60 2.11 15.75 18.02
CA ASN A 60 1.62 15.82 19.41
C ASN A 60 0.78 14.59 19.79
N VAL A 61 0.44 13.75 18.80
CA VAL A 61 -0.37 12.53 19.01
C VAL A 61 0.52 11.31 18.82
N LYS A 62 0.42 10.36 19.74
CA LYS A 62 1.10 9.07 19.67
C LYS A 62 0.04 7.98 19.62
N VAL A 63 0.15 7.08 18.66
CA VAL A 63 -0.73 5.92 18.52
C VAL A 63 0.10 4.66 18.67
N TRP A 64 -0.39 3.72 19.49
CA TRP A 64 0.25 2.43 19.73
C TRP A 64 -0.46 1.36 18.92
N ASP A 65 0.26 0.74 17.99
CA ASP A 65 -0.23 -0.36 17.18
C ASP A 65 0.50 -1.66 17.54
N LYS A 66 -0.25 -2.74 17.79
CA LYS A 66 0.33 -4.06 18.04
C LYS A 66 0.97 -4.69 16.80
N GLY A 67 0.79 -4.12 15.64
CA GLY A 67 1.36 -4.54 14.36
C GLY A 67 1.15 -6.01 13.99
N SER A 68 0.70 -6.26 12.78
CA SER A 68 0.60 -7.62 12.20
C SER A 68 -0.21 -8.66 13.00
N THR A 69 -1.14 -8.23 13.86
CA THR A 69 -1.94 -9.14 14.69
C THR A 69 -3.10 -9.77 13.92
N SER A 70 -3.68 -9.05 12.95
CA SER A 70 -4.87 -9.50 12.22
C SER A 70 -4.56 -10.38 11.01
N ILE A 71 -3.54 -10.03 10.20
CA ILE A 71 -3.25 -10.71 8.93
C ILE A 71 -1.88 -11.37 8.94
N GLY A 72 -1.02 -10.94 9.86
CA GLY A 72 0.29 -11.52 10.07
C GLY A 72 1.25 -11.32 8.89
N LYS A 73 2.35 -12.09 8.91
CA LYS A 73 3.42 -12.07 7.89
C LYS A 73 3.34 -13.29 6.98
N GLY A 74 2.14 -13.69 6.56
CA GLY A 74 1.89 -14.94 5.84
C GLY A 74 1.74 -14.78 4.32
N MET A 75 1.18 -15.83 3.69
CA MET A 75 0.86 -15.89 2.27
C MET A 75 -0.07 -14.75 1.83
N ILE A 76 -1.10 -14.47 2.62
CA ILE A 76 -2.11 -13.44 2.32
C ILE A 76 -1.48 -12.05 2.27
N ALA A 77 -0.60 -11.73 3.20
CA ALA A 77 0.11 -10.45 3.21
C ALA A 77 1.00 -10.28 1.96
N GLU A 78 1.77 -11.31 1.59
CA GLU A 78 2.61 -11.29 0.38
C GLU A 78 1.75 -11.18 -0.89
N TYR A 79 0.61 -11.86 -0.92
CA TYR A 79 -0.33 -11.80 -2.04
C TYR A 79 -0.84 -10.37 -2.28
N TYR A 80 -1.49 -9.77 -1.28
CA TYR A 80 -2.05 -8.43 -1.44
C TYR A 80 -0.97 -7.39 -1.67
N TYR A 81 0.15 -7.46 -0.95
CA TYR A 81 1.25 -6.54 -1.15
C TYR A 81 1.79 -6.58 -2.58
N THR A 82 1.94 -7.77 -3.17
CA THR A 82 2.43 -7.95 -4.53
C THR A 82 1.40 -7.49 -5.56
N ARG A 83 0.18 -8.06 -5.52
CA ARG A 83 -0.87 -7.72 -6.50
C ARG A 83 -1.20 -6.23 -6.50
N ASN A 84 -1.46 -5.70 -5.33
CA ASN A 84 -1.92 -4.32 -5.18
C ASN A 84 -0.82 -3.31 -5.49
N GLY A 85 0.42 -3.59 -5.10
CA GLY A 85 1.55 -2.76 -5.48
C GLY A 85 1.72 -2.64 -6.99
N LEU A 86 1.51 -3.73 -7.73
CA LEU A 86 1.56 -3.73 -9.20
C LEU A 86 0.36 -2.99 -9.81
N ILE A 87 -0.84 -3.13 -9.22
CA ILE A 87 -2.03 -2.36 -9.65
C ILE A 87 -1.77 -0.86 -9.47
N TYR A 88 -1.26 -0.45 -8.31
CA TYR A 88 -0.91 0.94 -8.03
C TYR A 88 0.14 1.48 -9.02
N ARG A 89 1.24 0.73 -9.25
CA ARG A 89 2.29 1.13 -10.20
C ARG A 89 1.76 1.25 -11.62
N LYS A 90 0.93 0.31 -12.06
CA LYS A 90 0.30 0.38 -13.40
C LYS A 90 -0.54 1.65 -13.57
N GLU A 91 -1.23 2.08 -12.53
CA GLU A 91 -2.14 3.22 -12.57
C GLU A 91 -1.42 4.58 -12.47
N PHE A 92 -0.46 4.70 -11.57
CA PHE A 92 0.14 6.00 -11.24
C PHE A 92 1.59 6.17 -11.69
N GLU A 93 2.31 5.07 -11.93
CA GLU A 93 3.75 5.08 -12.15
C GLU A 93 4.15 3.97 -13.13
N ALA A 94 3.46 3.91 -14.28
CA ALA A 94 3.60 2.83 -15.27
C ALA A 94 5.05 2.61 -15.73
N GLN A 95 5.86 3.67 -15.76
CA GLN A 95 7.29 3.60 -16.11
C GLN A 95 8.11 2.76 -15.12
N LEU A 96 7.65 2.62 -13.87
CA LEU A 96 8.31 1.82 -12.83
C LEU A 96 7.79 0.38 -12.77
N LEU A 97 6.74 0.05 -13.52
CA LEU A 97 6.10 -1.26 -13.47
C LEU A 97 7.06 -2.42 -13.81
N PRO A 98 7.89 -2.35 -14.90
CA PRO A 98 8.82 -3.44 -15.21
C PRO A 98 9.83 -3.68 -14.09
N PHE A 99 10.37 -2.61 -13.51
CA PHE A 99 11.29 -2.71 -12.37
C PHE A 99 10.62 -3.34 -11.14
N ASN A 100 9.37 -2.97 -10.85
CA ASN A 100 8.63 -3.55 -9.73
C ASN A 100 8.33 -5.05 -9.94
N ILE A 101 7.99 -5.47 -11.16
CA ILE A 101 7.82 -6.88 -11.48
C ILE A 101 9.12 -7.64 -11.21
N LEU A 102 10.26 -7.13 -11.67
CA LEU A 102 11.58 -7.72 -11.42
C LEU A 102 11.88 -7.82 -9.92
N MET A 103 11.58 -6.78 -9.15
CA MET A 103 11.75 -6.80 -7.70
C MET A 103 10.87 -7.86 -7.01
N HIS A 104 9.64 -8.08 -7.48
CA HIS A 104 8.80 -9.16 -6.95
C HIS A 104 9.32 -10.54 -7.33
N ILE A 105 9.87 -10.73 -8.53
CA ILE A 105 10.55 -11.97 -8.93
C ILE A 105 11.78 -12.23 -8.04
N PHE A 106 12.59 -11.21 -7.79
CA PHE A 106 13.72 -11.31 -6.88
C PHE A 106 13.28 -11.68 -5.45
N ARG A 107 12.23 -11.03 -4.92
CA ARG A 107 11.63 -11.41 -3.62
C ARG A 107 11.13 -12.84 -3.62
N LEU A 108 10.54 -13.34 -4.70
CA LEU A 108 10.10 -14.71 -4.85
C LEU A 108 11.29 -15.69 -4.71
N LEU A 109 12.38 -15.44 -5.42
CA LEU A 109 13.60 -16.24 -5.32
C LEU A 109 14.15 -16.27 -3.89
N LEU A 110 14.21 -15.12 -3.22
CA LEU A 110 14.62 -15.06 -1.82
C LEU A 110 13.71 -15.88 -0.87
N ARG A 111 12.39 -15.90 -1.13
CA ARG A 111 11.46 -16.71 -0.34
C ARG A 111 11.65 -18.20 -0.55
N ILE A 112 11.96 -18.62 -1.79
CA ILE A 112 12.25 -20.02 -2.12
C ILE A 112 13.56 -20.45 -1.47
N ILE A 113 14.64 -19.70 -1.64
CA ILE A 113 15.96 -19.98 -1.03
C ILE A 113 15.85 -20.05 0.49
N SER A 114 15.03 -19.18 1.10
CA SER A 114 14.80 -19.17 2.56
C SER A 114 13.78 -20.22 3.02
N LEU A 115 13.37 -21.16 2.17
CA LEU A 115 12.39 -22.22 2.44
C LEU A 115 11.02 -21.69 2.96
N ARG A 116 10.67 -20.47 2.62
CA ARG A 116 9.41 -19.82 3.01
C ARG A 116 8.33 -20.03 1.95
N PHE A 117 8.03 -21.27 1.61
CA PHE A 117 7.17 -21.64 0.48
C PHE A 117 5.77 -21.02 0.51
N LYS A 118 5.13 -20.95 1.69
CA LYS A 118 3.81 -20.26 1.82
C LYS A 118 3.87 -18.79 1.40
N ARG A 119 4.97 -18.09 1.68
CA ARG A 119 5.15 -16.70 1.25
C ARG A 119 5.45 -16.61 -0.23
N ALA A 120 6.28 -17.51 -0.77
CA ALA A 120 6.54 -17.63 -2.20
C ALA A 120 5.23 -17.83 -2.98
N GLN A 121 4.36 -18.72 -2.50
CA GLN A 121 3.02 -18.95 -3.07
C GLN A 121 2.17 -17.67 -3.10
N GLY A 122 2.22 -16.83 -2.04
CA GLY A 122 1.52 -15.53 -2.02
C GLY A 122 2.01 -14.60 -3.12
N ILE A 123 3.33 -14.52 -3.36
CA ILE A 123 3.90 -13.70 -4.43
C ILE A 123 3.48 -14.23 -5.81
N ILE A 124 3.56 -15.53 -6.06
CA ILE A 124 3.15 -16.15 -7.32
C ILE A 124 1.68 -15.84 -7.60
N LEU A 125 0.80 -16.05 -6.62
CA LEU A 125 -0.62 -15.79 -6.76
C LEU A 125 -0.90 -14.30 -7.01
N GLY A 126 -0.15 -13.40 -6.33
CA GLY A 126 -0.25 -11.96 -6.53
C GLY A 126 0.13 -11.52 -7.94
N LEU A 127 1.22 -12.06 -8.48
CA LEU A 127 1.66 -11.83 -9.87
C LEU A 127 0.61 -12.34 -10.87
N SER A 128 0.14 -13.59 -10.68
CA SER A 128 -0.87 -14.21 -11.56
C SER A 128 -2.17 -13.40 -11.58
N HIS A 129 -2.69 -13.02 -10.41
CA HIS A 129 -3.92 -12.25 -10.31
C HIS A 129 -3.78 -10.82 -10.86
N PHE A 130 -2.60 -10.21 -10.77
CA PHE A 130 -2.32 -8.95 -11.44
C PHE A 130 -2.41 -9.10 -12.97
N ILE A 131 -1.83 -10.17 -13.54
CA ILE A 131 -1.84 -10.42 -14.99
C ILE A 131 -3.27 -10.62 -15.51
N ILE A 132 -4.09 -11.40 -14.79
CA ILE A 132 -5.50 -11.64 -15.21
C ILE A 132 -6.46 -10.53 -14.79
N GLY A 133 -5.97 -9.44 -14.15
CA GLY A 133 -6.78 -8.29 -13.76
C GLY A 133 -7.71 -8.52 -12.56
N LYS A 134 -7.46 -9.55 -11.73
CA LYS A 134 -8.28 -9.80 -10.53
C LYS A 134 -8.03 -8.75 -9.46
N THR A 135 -9.09 -8.13 -8.94
CA THR A 135 -9.08 -7.10 -7.89
C THR A 135 -9.94 -7.52 -6.69
N GLY A 136 -9.95 -6.70 -5.63
CA GLY A 136 -10.80 -6.91 -4.47
C GLY A 136 -10.32 -8.06 -3.57
N LYS A 137 -11.27 -8.67 -2.86
CA LYS A 137 -10.99 -9.77 -1.92
C LYS A 137 -10.60 -11.05 -2.67
N LEU A 138 -9.66 -11.81 -2.07
CA LEU A 138 -9.20 -13.11 -2.57
C LEU A 138 -10.30 -14.16 -2.49
#